data_6f3b0d58b398f8de0361e15ce858bae8
#
_entry.id   6f3b0d58b398f8de0361e15ce858bae8
#
_cell.length_a   1.000
_cell.length_b   1.000
_cell.length_c   1.000
_cell.angle_alpha   90.00
_cell.angle_beta   90.00
_cell.angle_gamma   90.00
#
_symmetry.space_group_name_H-M   'P 1'
#
loop_
_entity.id
_entity.type
_entity.pdbx_description
1 polymer ?
#
loop_
_entity_poly.entity_id
_entity_poly.type
_entity_poly.pdbx_seq_one_letter_code
_entity_poly.pdbx_strand_id
1 'polypeptide(L)'
;MIKKIFKSLKFKSTYSTDKNVETFTETPVETNPLIELAKVLSDNDPEVHERVSLYINDNNKYFIDNEEELSERCIESGTELTSEVVLINELRCRNYIAYIDHSEEADRTIKYLDSLSGNVLSANKGFDDLISAYSSAGLHNAIGNFLYNSKIGPMPYEFLKKSGYSLANIDEGSDALALILIKNNITNCVIELSGSSNLKLKVLG
;
A
#
# COMPACT_ATOMS: atom_id res chain seq x y z
N MET A 1 3.52 10.33 24.06
CA MET A 1 4.78 10.95 23.59
C MET A 1 4.73 11.35 22.10
N ILE A 2 3.53 11.53 21.54
CA ILE A 2 3.27 11.72 20.07
C ILE A 2 3.05 13.19 19.67
N LYS A 3 2.97 14.13 20.63
CA LYS A 3 2.68 15.57 20.36
C LYS A 3 3.85 16.41 19.80
N LYS A 4 4.98 15.83 19.44
CA LYS A 4 6.20 16.60 19.08
C LYS A 4 6.60 16.60 17.60
N ILE A 5 5.94 15.83 16.73
CA ILE A 5 6.38 15.67 15.33
C ILE A 5 5.78 16.72 14.38
N PHE A 6 4.65 17.35 14.75
CA PHE A 6 3.95 18.30 13.85
C PHE A 6 4.35 19.79 14.02
N LYS A 7 5.51 20.11 14.60
CA LYS A 7 5.88 21.51 14.94
C LYS A 7 6.92 22.19 14.05
N SER A 8 7.25 21.71 12.87
CA SER A 8 8.39 22.26 12.11
C SER A 8 8.13 22.63 10.63
N LEU A 9 6.97 23.12 10.28
CA LEU A 9 6.79 23.82 9.01
C LEU A 9 6.21 25.22 9.25
N LYS A 10 7.07 26.12 9.76
CA LYS A 10 6.78 27.55 9.71
C LYS A 10 7.38 28.16 8.44
N PHE A 11 6.54 28.39 7.45
CA PHE A 11 6.86 29.32 6.39
C PHE A 11 6.84 30.76 6.94
N LYS A 12 7.97 31.44 6.90
CA LYS A 12 8.05 32.89 7.13
C LYS A 12 7.68 33.59 5.85
N SER A 13 6.48 34.17 5.80
CA SER A 13 6.16 35.25 4.86
C SER A 13 6.23 36.57 5.62
N THR A 14 7.18 37.42 5.21
CA THR A 14 7.24 38.82 5.62
C THR A 14 6.50 39.65 4.58
N TYR A 15 5.33 40.20 4.95
CA TYR A 15 4.78 41.39 4.35
C TYR A 15 4.08 42.27 5.38
N SER A 16 4.31 43.59 5.21
CA SER A 16 4.03 44.74 6.05
C SER A 16 2.54 45.06 6.21
N THR A 17 2.18 45.45 7.41
CA THR A 17 1.11 46.37 7.88
C THR A 17 -0.05 46.71 6.95
N ASP A 18 -1.29 46.25 7.29
CA ASP A 18 -2.37 47.15 7.64
C ASP A 18 -3.52 46.41 8.42
N LYS A 19 -4.20 47.19 9.24
CA LYS A 19 -5.12 46.80 10.29
C LYS A 19 -6.39 46.13 9.73
N ASN A 20 -6.61 44.92 10.10
CA ASN A 20 -7.82 44.12 10.39
C ASN A 20 -7.47 42.65 10.17
N VAL A 21 -6.73 42.10 11.12
CA VAL A 21 -6.49 40.64 11.13
C VAL A 21 -7.73 40.01 11.74
N GLU A 22 -8.70 39.62 10.91
CA GLU A 22 -9.53 38.48 11.24
C GLU A 22 -8.59 37.28 11.41
N THR A 23 -8.40 36.85 12.65
CA THR A 23 -7.72 35.60 12.94
C THR A 23 -8.60 34.47 12.41
N PHE A 24 -8.38 34.07 11.16
CA PHE A 24 -8.81 32.76 10.67
C PHE A 24 -8.04 31.72 11.50
N THR A 25 -8.68 31.22 12.54
CA THR A 25 -8.29 29.95 13.13
C THR A 25 -8.63 28.90 12.09
N GLU A 26 -7.64 28.52 11.25
CA GLU A 26 -7.76 27.32 10.46
C GLU A 26 -7.96 26.18 11.46
N THR A 27 -9.21 25.73 11.60
CA THR A 27 -9.50 24.43 12.21
C THR A 27 -8.64 23.41 11.44
N PRO A 28 -7.87 22.56 12.12
CA PRO A 28 -7.14 21.49 11.44
C PRO A 28 -8.17 20.71 10.60
N VAL A 29 -8.03 20.72 9.28
CA VAL A 29 -8.78 19.84 8.42
C VAL A 29 -8.41 18.43 8.86
N GLU A 30 -9.34 17.75 9.47
CA GLU A 30 -9.15 16.37 9.92
C GLU A 30 -9.00 15.52 8.65
N THR A 31 -7.77 15.18 8.31
CA THR A 31 -7.47 14.42 7.10
C THR A 31 -7.95 12.99 7.31
N ASN A 32 -8.69 12.46 6.33
CA ASN A 32 -9.20 11.09 6.39
C ASN A 32 -8.03 10.09 6.38
N PRO A 33 -7.94 9.15 7.36
CA PRO A 33 -6.82 8.21 7.46
C PRO A 33 -6.61 7.35 6.22
N LEU A 34 -7.67 7.01 5.48
CA LEU A 34 -7.57 6.23 4.24
C LEU A 34 -6.89 7.04 3.12
N ILE A 35 -7.17 8.34 3.03
CA ILE A 35 -6.49 9.23 2.07
C ILE A 35 -5.00 9.35 2.42
N GLU A 36 -4.67 9.51 3.69
CA GLU A 36 -3.27 9.58 4.14
C GLU A 36 -2.55 8.26 3.90
N LEU A 37 -3.21 7.12 4.13
CA LEU A 37 -2.66 5.81 3.80
C LEU A 37 -2.40 5.67 2.29
N ALA A 38 -3.35 6.07 1.45
CA ALA A 38 -3.20 6.07 0.00
C ALA A 38 -1.99 6.90 -0.45
N LYS A 39 -1.80 8.10 0.09
CA LYS A 39 -0.63 8.94 -0.16
C LYS A 39 0.68 8.24 0.22
N VAL A 40 0.73 7.63 1.39
CA VAL A 40 1.94 6.97 1.89
C VAL A 40 2.30 5.74 1.05
N LEU A 41 1.30 4.95 0.63
CA LEU A 41 1.51 3.72 -0.14
C LEU A 41 1.82 3.98 -1.62
N SER A 42 1.43 5.14 -2.15
CA SER A 42 1.66 5.54 -3.55
C SER A 42 2.78 6.58 -3.73
N ASP A 43 3.60 6.82 -2.69
CA ASP A 43 4.67 7.83 -2.72
C ASP A 43 4.14 9.24 -3.08
N ASN A 44 2.95 9.60 -2.59
CA ASN A 44 2.18 10.83 -2.84
C ASN A 44 1.67 11.01 -4.28
N ASP A 45 1.38 9.94 -4.99
CA ASP A 45 0.72 10.03 -6.29
C ASP A 45 -0.64 10.74 -6.15
N PRO A 46 -0.83 11.93 -6.78
CA PRO A 46 -2.05 12.71 -6.64
C PRO A 46 -3.28 11.97 -7.16
N GLU A 47 -3.15 11.19 -8.23
CA GLU A 47 -4.27 10.46 -8.81
C GLU A 47 -4.81 9.40 -7.83
N VAL A 48 -3.93 8.69 -7.12
CA VAL A 48 -4.35 7.67 -6.13
C VAL A 48 -5.19 8.30 -5.03
N HIS A 49 -4.68 9.34 -4.38
CA HIS A 49 -5.40 9.91 -3.24
C HIS A 49 -6.63 10.74 -3.65
N GLU A 50 -6.66 11.34 -4.85
CA GLU A 50 -7.83 12.01 -5.40
C GLU A 50 -8.95 11.00 -5.69
N ARG A 51 -8.63 9.83 -6.25
CA ARG A 51 -9.57 8.74 -6.52
C ARG A 51 -10.12 8.13 -5.23
N VAL A 52 -9.27 7.89 -4.23
CA VAL A 52 -9.70 7.45 -2.89
C VAL A 52 -10.60 8.52 -2.24
N SER A 53 -10.28 9.80 -2.41
CA SER A 53 -11.13 10.89 -1.93
C SER A 53 -12.49 10.92 -2.63
N LEU A 54 -12.53 10.64 -3.96
CA LEU A 54 -13.78 10.51 -4.69
C LEU A 54 -14.67 9.41 -4.10
N TYR A 55 -14.11 8.22 -3.84
CA TYR A 55 -14.85 7.12 -3.20
C TYR A 55 -15.46 7.54 -1.85
N ILE A 56 -14.70 8.22 -1.00
CA ILE A 56 -15.18 8.66 0.32
C ILE A 56 -16.33 9.66 0.19
N ASN A 57 -16.28 10.55 -0.79
CA ASN A 57 -17.27 11.60 -0.97
C ASN A 57 -18.48 11.15 -1.81
N ASP A 58 -18.29 10.28 -2.79
CA ASP A 58 -19.30 9.78 -3.71
C ASP A 58 -18.92 8.42 -4.27
N ASN A 59 -19.27 7.35 -3.54
CA ASN A 59 -18.93 5.98 -3.92
C ASN A 59 -19.62 5.53 -5.23
N ASN A 60 -20.81 6.05 -5.53
CA ASN A 60 -21.51 5.73 -6.77
C ASN A 60 -20.77 6.32 -7.98
N LYS A 61 -20.34 7.57 -7.86
CA LYS A 61 -19.53 8.19 -8.92
C LYS A 61 -18.20 7.45 -9.09
N TYR A 62 -17.53 7.08 -7.99
CA TYR A 62 -16.31 6.28 -8.06
C TYR A 62 -16.56 4.96 -8.81
N PHE A 63 -17.65 4.25 -8.51
CA PHE A 63 -18.01 3.00 -9.18
C PHE A 63 -18.19 3.20 -10.69
N ILE A 64 -19.01 4.19 -11.07
CA ILE A 64 -19.29 4.48 -12.50
C ILE A 64 -18.00 4.85 -13.24
N ASP A 65 -17.14 5.65 -12.64
CA ASP A 65 -15.89 6.11 -13.25
C ASP A 65 -14.82 5.00 -13.35
N ASN A 66 -15.01 3.82 -12.72
CA ASN A 66 -14.08 2.68 -12.71
C ASN A 66 -14.79 1.34 -13.06
N GLU A 67 -15.96 1.37 -13.68
CA GLU A 67 -16.79 0.19 -13.93
C GLU A 67 -16.02 -0.91 -14.70
N GLU A 68 -15.19 -0.52 -15.66
CA GLU A 68 -14.40 -1.47 -16.47
C GLU A 68 -13.37 -2.22 -15.59
N GLU A 69 -12.54 -1.50 -14.86
CA GLU A 69 -11.51 -2.09 -13.99
C GLU A 69 -12.10 -2.89 -12.82
N LEU A 70 -13.24 -2.46 -12.29
CA LEU A 70 -13.94 -3.16 -11.22
C LEU A 70 -14.61 -4.43 -11.72
N SER A 71 -15.18 -4.42 -12.92
CA SER A 71 -15.80 -5.59 -13.52
C SER A 71 -14.79 -6.72 -13.80
N GLU A 72 -13.52 -6.39 -14.14
CA GLU A 72 -12.43 -7.37 -14.25
C GLU A 72 -12.18 -8.13 -12.93
N ARG A 73 -12.57 -7.53 -11.80
CA ARG A 73 -12.47 -8.11 -10.46
C ARG A 73 -13.78 -8.67 -9.94
N CYS A 74 -14.77 -8.86 -10.84
CA CYS A 74 -16.12 -9.34 -10.53
C CYS A 74 -16.87 -8.46 -9.51
N ILE A 75 -16.61 -7.14 -9.49
CA ILE A 75 -17.32 -6.17 -8.68
C ILE A 75 -18.37 -5.50 -9.57
N GLU A 76 -19.64 -5.82 -9.35
CA GLU A 76 -20.75 -5.48 -10.25
C GLU A 76 -21.58 -4.30 -9.75
N SER A 77 -21.33 -3.84 -8.52
CA SER A 77 -22.10 -2.74 -7.93
C SER A 77 -21.30 -1.88 -6.94
N GLY A 78 -21.68 -0.61 -6.80
CA GLY A 78 -21.09 0.28 -5.80
C GLY A 78 -21.30 -0.17 -4.35
N THR A 79 -22.25 -1.08 -4.09
CA THR A 79 -22.48 -1.63 -2.74
C THR A 79 -21.45 -2.67 -2.32
N GLU A 80 -20.66 -3.18 -3.26
CA GLU A 80 -19.56 -4.12 -3.00
C GLU A 80 -18.23 -3.42 -2.73
N LEU A 81 -18.20 -2.10 -2.90
CA LEU A 81 -17.00 -1.30 -2.65
C LEU A 81 -16.71 -1.24 -1.15
N THR A 82 -15.54 -1.71 -0.78
CA THR A 82 -14.93 -1.49 0.54
C THR A 82 -13.68 -0.62 0.41
N SER A 83 -13.15 -0.15 1.52
CA SER A 83 -11.89 0.60 1.52
C SER A 83 -10.73 -0.22 0.95
N GLU A 84 -10.71 -1.54 1.22
CA GLU A 84 -9.71 -2.47 0.67
C GLU A 84 -9.82 -2.57 -0.85
N VAL A 85 -11.03 -2.82 -1.36
CA VAL A 85 -11.31 -2.94 -2.80
C VAL A 85 -10.85 -1.69 -3.55
N VAL A 86 -11.22 -0.52 -3.04
CA VAL A 86 -10.87 0.77 -3.66
C VAL A 86 -9.37 1.02 -3.62
N LEU A 87 -8.74 0.85 -2.44
CA LEU A 87 -7.31 1.08 -2.31
C LEU A 87 -6.50 0.13 -3.19
N ILE A 88 -6.86 -1.17 -3.22
CA ILE A 88 -6.25 -2.16 -4.11
C ILE A 88 -6.42 -1.75 -5.57
N ASN A 89 -7.62 -1.33 -5.97
CA ASN A 89 -7.87 -0.92 -7.36
C ASN A 89 -6.96 0.24 -7.79
N GLU A 90 -6.89 1.29 -6.98
CA GLU A 90 -6.09 2.46 -7.29
C GLU A 90 -4.59 2.16 -7.30
N LEU A 91 -4.10 1.35 -6.35
CA LEU A 91 -2.69 0.96 -6.30
C LEU A 91 -2.31 -0.02 -7.43
N ARG A 92 -3.21 -0.95 -7.79
CA ARG A 92 -3.01 -1.92 -8.88
C ARG A 92 -2.90 -1.23 -10.23
N CYS A 93 -3.87 -0.37 -10.58
CA CYS A 93 -3.93 0.33 -11.87
C CYS A 93 -2.68 1.18 -12.14
N ARG A 94 -1.95 1.56 -11.09
CA ARG A 94 -0.72 2.38 -11.17
C ARG A 94 0.56 1.62 -10.82
N ASN A 95 0.47 0.28 -10.74
CA ASN A 95 1.62 -0.59 -10.48
C ASN A 95 2.35 -0.33 -9.15
N TYR A 96 1.62 0.00 -8.07
CA TYR A 96 2.18 0.09 -6.72
C TYR A 96 2.13 -1.23 -5.96
N ILE A 97 1.25 -2.17 -6.37
CA ILE A 97 1.08 -3.47 -5.73
C ILE A 97 1.13 -4.61 -6.75
N ALA A 98 1.52 -5.79 -6.27
CA ALA A 98 1.33 -7.04 -6.97
C ALA A 98 -0.02 -7.65 -6.55
N TYR A 99 -1.01 -7.64 -7.44
CA TYR A 99 -2.31 -8.28 -7.24
C TYR A 99 -2.30 -9.62 -7.98
N ILE A 100 -2.27 -10.72 -7.24
CA ILE A 100 -1.95 -12.05 -7.78
C ILE A 100 -2.77 -13.13 -7.10
N ASP A 101 -2.90 -14.28 -7.76
CA ASP A 101 -3.44 -15.49 -7.14
C ASP A 101 -2.45 -16.04 -6.10
N HIS A 102 -2.97 -16.60 -4.99
CA HIS A 102 -2.15 -17.20 -3.93
C HIS A 102 -1.34 -18.42 -4.41
N SER A 103 -1.74 -19.04 -5.52
CA SER A 103 -1.04 -20.17 -6.17
C SER A 103 0.07 -19.74 -7.12
N GLU A 104 0.23 -18.44 -7.39
CA GLU A 104 1.29 -17.93 -8.27
C GLU A 104 2.68 -18.32 -7.78
N GLU A 105 3.62 -18.50 -8.71
CA GLU A 105 4.99 -18.91 -8.38
C GLU A 105 5.72 -17.83 -7.56
N ALA A 106 6.32 -18.22 -6.44
CA ALA A 106 6.97 -17.30 -5.51
C ALA A 106 8.13 -16.52 -6.14
N ASP A 107 8.95 -17.18 -6.97
CA ASP A 107 10.07 -16.50 -7.63
C ASP A 107 9.59 -15.45 -8.65
N ARG A 108 8.51 -15.71 -9.37
CA ARG A 108 7.87 -14.73 -10.27
C ARG A 108 7.28 -13.57 -9.49
N THR A 109 6.58 -13.88 -8.40
CA THR A 109 5.97 -12.86 -7.52
C THR A 109 7.03 -11.92 -6.94
N ILE A 110 8.13 -12.45 -6.42
CA ILE A 110 9.20 -11.63 -5.84
C ILE A 110 9.92 -10.79 -6.91
N LYS A 111 10.16 -11.33 -8.11
CA LYS A 111 10.67 -10.56 -9.24
C LYS A 111 9.72 -9.45 -9.68
N TYR A 112 8.42 -9.72 -9.66
CA TYR A 112 7.41 -8.72 -9.98
C TYR A 112 7.41 -7.59 -8.93
N LEU A 113 7.39 -7.92 -7.64
CA LEU A 113 7.53 -6.94 -6.56
C LEU A 113 8.82 -6.12 -6.68
N ASP A 114 9.93 -6.75 -7.06
CA ASP A 114 11.19 -6.05 -7.30
C ASP A 114 11.05 -5.04 -8.44
N SER A 115 10.43 -5.43 -9.55
CA SER A 115 10.20 -4.52 -10.69
C SER A 115 9.32 -3.31 -10.32
N LEU A 116 8.27 -3.52 -9.52
CA LEU A 116 7.38 -2.45 -9.05
C LEU A 116 8.11 -1.46 -8.13
N SER A 117 9.11 -1.93 -7.40
CA SER A 117 9.90 -1.10 -6.47
C SER A 117 11.15 -0.46 -7.12
N GLY A 118 11.30 -0.56 -8.44
CA GLY A 118 12.44 -0.02 -9.16
C GLY A 118 13.72 -0.86 -9.02
N ASN A 119 13.58 -2.18 -8.89
CA ASN A 119 14.66 -3.18 -8.80
C ASN A 119 15.55 -3.01 -7.55
N VAL A 120 14.96 -2.57 -6.45
CA VAL A 120 15.71 -2.32 -5.20
C VAL A 120 16.12 -3.63 -4.49
N LEU A 121 15.38 -4.72 -4.70
CA LEU A 121 15.67 -6.01 -4.09
C LEU A 121 16.82 -6.71 -4.83
N SER A 122 16.80 -6.73 -6.17
CA SER A 122 17.83 -7.35 -7.00
C SER A 122 19.18 -6.64 -6.90
N ALA A 123 19.21 -5.38 -6.47
CA ALA A 123 20.46 -4.69 -6.16
C ALA A 123 21.15 -5.22 -4.88
N ASN A 124 20.46 -6.02 -4.06
CA ASN A 124 21.01 -6.55 -2.81
C ASN A 124 21.61 -7.93 -2.98
N LYS A 125 22.77 -8.14 -2.33
CA LYS A 125 23.42 -9.46 -2.29
C LYS A 125 22.50 -10.51 -1.67
N GLY A 126 22.37 -11.66 -2.34
CA GLY A 126 21.53 -12.78 -1.90
C GLY A 126 20.15 -12.83 -2.57
N PHE A 127 19.82 -11.87 -3.44
CA PHE A 127 18.58 -11.93 -4.22
C PHE A 127 18.52 -13.18 -5.12
N ASP A 128 19.58 -13.46 -5.86
CA ASP A 128 19.65 -14.63 -6.72
C ASP A 128 19.57 -15.95 -5.93
N ASP A 129 20.14 -16.00 -4.74
CA ASP A 129 20.04 -17.17 -3.85
C ASP A 129 18.58 -17.36 -3.38
N LEU A 130 17.88 -16.28 -3.04
CA LEU A 130 16.47 -16.30 -2.68
C LEU A 130 15.60 -16.81 -3.84
N ILE A 131 15.78 -16.27 -5.04
CA ILE A 131 15.05 -16.68 -6.23
C ILE A 131 15.32 -18.16 -6.55
N SER A 132 16.59 -18.59 -6.48
CA SER A 132 16.97 -19.98 -6.72
C SER A 132 16.34 -20.94 -5.70
N ALA A 133 16.23 -20.52 -4.43
CA ALA A 133 15.57 -21.32 -3.40
C ALA A 133 14.08 -21.52 -3.70
N TYR A 134 13.39 -20.47 -4.19
CA TYR A 134 11.98 -20.59 -4.58
C TYR A 134 11.78 -21.44 -5.83
N SER A 135 12.54 -21.19 -6.89
CA SER A 135 12.43 -21.95 -8.13
C SER A 135 12.71 -23.45 -7.94
N SER A 136 13.55 -23.81 -6.96
CA SER A 136 13.85 -25.22 -6.64
C SER A 136 12.80 -25.91 -5.78
N ALA A 137 11.81 -25.20 -5.25
CA ALA A 137 10.75 -25.78 -4.43
C ALA A 137 9.73 -26.64 -5.22
N GLY A 138 9.78 -26.61 -6.55
CA GLY A 138 8.94 -27.43 -7.44
C GLY A 138 7.44 -27.15 -7.23
N LEU A 139 6.64 -28.18 -7.01
CA LEU A 139 5.18 -28.07 -6.80
C LEU A 139 4.78 -27.24 -5.56
N HIS A 140 5.71 -26.92 -4.68
CA HIS A 140 5.47 -26.10 -3.49
C HIS A 140 5.86 -24.63 -3.70
N ASN A 141 6.16 -24.23 -4.93
CA ASN A 141 6.59 -22.88 -5.27
C ASN A 141 5.47 -21.84 -5.26
N ALA A 142 4.26 -22.16 -4.80
CA ALA A 142 3.18 -21.17 -4.66
C ALA A 142 3.53 -20.11 -3.61
N ILE A 143 3.37 -18.82 -3.93
CA ILE A 143 3.73 -17.71 -3.03
C ILE A 143 3.00 -17.79 -1.69
N GLY A 144 1.74 -18.21 -1.68
CA GLY A 144 0.97 -18.43 -0.46
C GLY A 144 1.63 -19.39 0.53
N ASN A 145 2.31 -20.43 0.03
CA ASN A 145 3.05 -21.37 0.88
C ASN A 145 4.22 -20.68 1.62
N PHE A 146 4.93 -19.78 0.95
CA PHE A 146 6.06 -19.08 1.56
C PHE A 146 5.63 -17.96 2.49
N LEU A 147 4.47 -17.34 2.25
CA LEU A 147 3.97 -16.25 3.08
C LEU A 147 3.29 -16.75 4.36
N TYR A 148 2.62 -17.90 4.31
CA TYR A 148 1.79 -18.38 5.42
C TYR A 148 2.20 -19.73 6.01
N ASN A 149 3.15 -20.43 5.38
CA ASN A 149 3.59 -21.75 5.84
C ASN A 149 5.12 -21.85 5.94
N SER A 150 5.66 -21.44 7.09
CA SER A 150 7.10 -21.48 7.38
C SER A 150 7.78 -22.87 7.31
N LYS A 151 6.99 -23.96 7.19
CA LYS A 151 7.54 -25.31 7.07
C LYS A 151 7.94 -25.69 5.64
N ILE A 152 7.50 -24.93 4.63
CA ILE A 152 7.66 -25.29 3.23
C ILE A 152 8.92 -24.68 2.61
N GLY A 153 9.37 -23.52 3.07
CA GLY A 153 10.55 -22.89 2.49
C GLY A 153 11.03 -21.66 3.25
N PRO A 154 12.14 -21.05 2.81
CA PRO A 154 12.68 -19.86 3.44
C PRO A 154 11.68 -18.71 3.29
N MET A 155 11.41 -18.02 4.38
CA MET A 155 10.57 -16.82 4.36
C MET A 155 11.38 -15.66 3.77
N PRO A 156 10.78 -14.83 2.89
CA PRO A 156 11.50 -13.70 2.30
C PRO A 156 11.77 -12.56 3.29
N TYR A 157 11.14 -12.58 4.45
CA TYR A 157 11.07 -11.43 5.37
C TYR A 157 12.43 -10.94 5.86
N GLU A 158 13.35 -11.86 6.22
CA GLU A 158 14.66 -11.45 6.66
C GLU A 158 15.48 -10.77 5.56
N PHE A 159 15.34 -11.28 4.32
CA PHE A 159 15.97 -10.67 3.17
C PHE A 159 15.38 -9.27 2.91
N LEU A 160 14.05 -9.15 2.88
CA LEU A 160 13.37 -7.88 2.68
C LEU A 160 13.74 -6.86 3.77
N LYS A 161 13.74 -7.28 5.03
CA LYS A 161 14.14 -6.42 6.15
C LYS A 161 15.57 -5.90 6.03
N LYS A 162 16.52 -6.76 5.63
CA LYS A 162 17.91 -6.36 5.35
C LYS A 162 18.02 -5.43 4.15
N SER A 163 17.13 -5.57 3.17
CA SER A 163 17.04 -4.68 2.01
C SER A 163 16.34 -3.36 2.29
N GLY A 164 15.84 -3.15 3.53
CA GLY A 164 15.19 -1.91 3.93
C GLY A 164 13.67 -1.88 3.74
N TYR A 165 13.05 -3.05 3.49
CA TYR A 165 11.62 -3.19 3.20
C TYR A 165 10.92 -4.19 4.12
N SER A 166 9.62 -3.96 4.31
CA SER A 166 8.66 -4.92 4.84
C SER A 166 7.67 -5.29 3.73
N LEU A 167 7.20 -6.52 3.73
CA LEU A 167 6.11 -6.95 2.85
C LEU A 167 4.78 -6.81 3.59
N ALA A 168 3.76 -6.26 2.93
CA ALA A 168 2.41 -6.24 3.46
C ALA A 168 1.42 -6.83 2.46
N ASN A 169 0.30 -7.34 2.98
CA ASN A 169 -0.87 -7.76 2.22
C ASN A 169 -2.08 -6.94 2.63
N ILE A 170 -2.82 -6.42 1.66
CA ILE A 170 -4.14 -5.82 1.87
C ILE A 170 -5.16 -6.93 1.60
N ASP A 171 -5.95 -7.29 2.62
CA ASP A 171 -6.90 -8.41 2.58
C ASP A 171 -8.31 -7.89 2.26
N GLU A 172 -8.75 -8.07 1.03
CA GLU A 172 -10.12 -7.75 0.61
C GLU A 172 -11.12 -8.90 0.83
N GLY A 173 -10.66 -10.05 1.35
CA GLY A 173 -11.49 -11.22 1.61
C GLY A 173 -11.64 -12.17 0.44
N SER A 174 -10.87 -12.00 -0.64
CA SER A 174 -10.78 -12.92 -1.79
C SER A 174 -9.59 -13.89 -1.64
N ASP A 175 -9.44 -14.83 -2.57
CA ASP A 175 -8.29 -15.72 -2.68
C ASP A 175 -7.05 -15.01 -3.27
N ALA A 176 -7.19 -13.76 -3.73
CA ALA A 176 -6.09 -12.99 -4.26
C ALA A 176 -5.22 -12.39 -3.14
N LEU A 177 -3.95 -12.14 -3.48
CA LEU A 177 -3.00 -11.44 -2.64
C LEU A 177 -2.71 -10.06 -3.23
N ALA A 178 -2.90 -9.02 -2.43
CA ALA A 178 -2.53 -7.65 -2.78
C ALA A 178 -1.24 -7.26 -2.03
N LEU A 179 -0.10 -7.63 -2.59
CA LEU A 179 1.21 -7.52 -1.96
C LEU A 179 1.88 -6.18 -2.28
N ILE A 180 2.42 -5.53 -1.25
CA ILE A 180 3.16 -4.27 -1.38
C ILE A 180 4.44 -4.29 -0.57
N LEU A 181 5.51 -3.69 -1.12
CA LEU A 181 6.75 -3.40 -0.40
C LEU A 181 6.67 -2.03 0.28
N ILE A 182 6.86 -2.02 1.58
CA ILE A 182 6.82 -0.82 2.42
C ILE A 182 8.24 -0.55 2.93
N LYS A 183 8.75 0.68 2.75
CA LYS A 183 10.03 1.08 3.34
C LYS A 183 9.97 0.94 4.87
N ASN A 184 10.98 0.35 5.51
CA ASN A 184 10.98 0.07 6.96
C ASN A 184 10.77 1.31 7.82
N ASN A 185 11.23 2.47 7.36
CA ASN A 185 11.10 3.73 8.12
C ASN A 185 9.67 4.29 8.19
N ILE A 186 8.75 3.82 7.33
CA ILE A 186 7.33 4.24 7.33
C ILE A 186 6.37 3.12 7.75
N THR A 187 6.85 1.91 8.01
CA THR A 187 6.01 0.75 8.33
C THR A 187 5.06 1.01 9.51
N ASN A 188 5.55 1.63 10.58
CA ASN A 188 4.70 1.95 11.73
C ASN A 188 3.60 2.97 11.39
N CYS A 189 3.91 3.96 10.55
CA CYS A 189 2.92 4.92 10.06
C CYS A 189 1.82 4.21 9.25
N VAL A 190 2.20 3.29 8.36
CA VAL A 190 1.24 2.48 7.59
C VAL A 190 0.34 1.65 8.49
N ILE A 191 0.89 1.00 9.54
CA ILE A 191 0.12 0.22 10.51
C ILE A 191 -0.88 1.12 11.27
N GLU A 192 -0.45 2.29 11.74
CA GLU A 192 -1.31 3.23 12.45
C GLU A 192 -2.46 3.75 11.56
N LEU A 193 -2.15 4.12 10.32
CA LEU A 193 -3.13 4.61 9.36
C LEU A 193 -4.13 3.53 8.93
N SER A 194 -3.65 2.28 8.71
CA SER A 194 -4.54 1.16 8.38
C SER A 194 -5.49 0.84 9.53
N GLY A 195 -5.01 0.84 10.77
CA GLY A 195 -5.86 0.69 11.95
C GLY A 195 -6.88 1.80 12.11
N SER A 196 -6.50 3.05 11.85
CA SER A 196 -7.39 4.21 11.94
C SER A 196 -8.45 4.24 10.83
N SER A 197 -8.17 3.64 9.68
CA SER A 197 -9.11 3.50 8.55
C SER A 197 -9.91 2.20 8.58
N ASN A 198 -9.74 1.36 9.61
CA ASN A 198 -10.30 0.00 9.71
C ASN A 198 -9.96 -0.90 8.52
N LEU A 199 -8.85 -0.65 7.86
CA LEU A 199 -8.42 -1.39 6.68
C LEU A 199 -7.66 -2.65 7.11
N LYS A 200 -7.98 -3.78 6.48
CA LYS A 200 -7.32 -5.06 6.74
C LYS A 200 -5.97 -5.14 6.03
N LEU A 201 -4.99 -4.39 6.52
CA LEU A 201 -3.61 -4.48 6.05
C LEU A 201 -2.78 -5.22 7.09
N LYS A 202 -2.07 -6.26 6.64
CA LYS A 202 -1.19 -7.07 7.49
C LYS A 202 0.25 -6.95 6.99
N VAL A 203 1.13 -6.43 7.84
CA VAL A 203 2.57 -6.54 7.61
C VAL A 203 3.00 -7.96 7.92
N LEU A 204 3.71 -8.58 6.97
CA LEU A 204 4.15 -9.96 7.01
C LEU A 204 5.62 -10.02 7.47
N GLY A 205 5.93 -10.80 8.50
CA GLY A 205 7.28 -11.00 9.01
C GLY A 205 7.58 -10.43 10.38
#